data_958706e6fa6838ce7e22bb800c4708c5
#
_entry.id   958706e6fa6838ce7e22bb800c4708c5
#
_cell.length_a   1.000
_cell.length_b   1.000
_cell.length_c   1.000
_cell.angle_alpha   90.00
_cell.angle_beta   90.00
_cell.angle_gamma   90.00
#
_symmetry.space_group_name_H-M   'P 1'
#
loop_
_entity.id
_entity.type
_entity.pdbx_description
1 polymer ?
#
loop_
_entity_poly.entity_id
_entity_poly.type
_entity_poly.pdbx_seq_one_letter_code
_entity_poly.pdbx_strand_id
1 'polypeptide(L)'
;MPKHVIISKLGGPEVLQYQEYDLPNEIKINEVRIKQSSIGLNYIDTYHRSGIYPLPSNLPVCPGMEAAGEVIAVGSEVVNFKIGDRVAYATPPIGAYCEIRDFPEEKLISIPEFLTNDEVASILLQGMTVEYLFERLYKIKKDDFILFHAAAGGVGLIACQWARSVGCRMIGTVSTKEKAALAIENGCEFIINYKEEKISEKVMEITMNKGVPVVYDGVGKDTFDESIKSLSSRGLMVSFGQSSGMVEKVDMHKTFNPKSLFYTRPSLMGYTLNRKELINCSNKLFEKMQNRNVKTNIYKKLKLEEAEEAHIILQSRESSGSIILEP
;
A
#
# COMPACT_ATOMS: atom_id res chain seq x y z
N MET A 1 7.96 17.70 25.03
CA MET A 1 8.32 16.31 24.65
C MET A 1 7.66 16.02 23.32
N PRO A 2 8.26 15.21 22.44
CA PRO A 2 7.61 14.81 21.21
C PRO A 2 6.37 13.94 21.50
N LYS A 3 5.46 13.89 20.53
CA LYS A 3 4.19 13.20 20.67
C LYS A 3 4.09 12.02 19.67
N HIS A 4 3.30 11.04 20.06
CA HIS A 4 3.01 9.88 19.23
C HIS A 4 1.58 9.36 19.47
N VAL A 5 1.11 8.49 18.57
CA VAL A 5 -0.10 7.70 18.78
C VAL A 5 0.29 6.29 19.17
N ILE A 6 -0.34 5.76 20.22
CA ILE A 6 -0.17 4.35 20.64
C ILE A 6 -1.48 3.60 20.65
N ILE A 7 -1.38 2.29 20.66
CA ILE A 7 -2.45 1.35 21.01
C ILE A 7 -2.04 0.58 22.26
N SER A 8 -2.87 0.59 23.30
CA SER A 8 -2.67 -0.16 24.54
C SER A 8 -3.46 -1.48 24.59
N LYS A 9 -4.38 -1.65 23.66
CA LYS A 9 -5.17 -2.86 23.43
C LYS A 9 -5.54 -2.95 21.94
N LEU A 10 -5.82 -4.18 21.48
CA LEU A 10 -6.35 -4.38 20.11
C LEU A 10 -7.81 -3.93 20.06
N GLY A 11 -8.24 -3.39 18.90
CA GLY A 11 -9.62 -2.91 18.75
C GLY A 11 -9.89 -2.10 17.48
N GLY A 12 -10.98 -1.36 17.52
CA GLY A 12 -11.38 -0.39 16.50
C GLY A 12 -10.55 0.90 16.56
N PRO A 13 -10.87 1.93 15.74
CA PRO A 13 -10.16 3.21 15.72
C PRO A 13 -10.05 3.89 17.09
N GLU A 14 -11.01 3.69 17.97
CA GLU A 14 -11.11 4.25 19.32
C GLU A 14 -9.98 3.84 20.28
N VAL A 15 -9.16 2.87 19.91
CA VAL A 15 -8.01 2.45 20.74
C VAL A 15 -6.74 3.29 20.50
N LEU A 16 -6.75 4.15 19.49
CA LEU A 16 -5.64 5.06 19.17
C LEU A 16 -5.58 6.19 20.19
N GLN A 17 -4.45 6.35 20.86
CA GLN A 17 -4.25 7.32 21.92
C GLN A 17 -3.07 8.22 21.59
N TYR A 18 -3.32 9.53 21.48
CA TYR A 18 -2.29 10.55 21.25
C TYR A 18 -1.73 11.04 22.59
N GLN A 19 -0.40 10.97 22.75
CA GLN A 19 0.26 11.33 23.98
C GLN A 19 1.72 11.72 23.78
N GLU A 20 2.33 12.30 24.79
CA GLU A 20 3.77 12.55 24.85
C GLU A 20 4.55 11.26 25.12
N TYR A 21 5.80 11.21 24.67
CA TYR A 21 6.71 10.10 24.95
C TYR A 21 8.16 10.57 25.10
N ASP A 22 8.97 9.75 25.76
CA ASP A 22 10.39 9.97 25.93
C ASP A 22 11.17 9.36 24.76
N LEU A 23 11.97 10.18 24.08
CA LEU A 23 12.96 9.69 23.14
C LEU A 23 14.15 9.07 23.87
N PRO A 24 14.75 7.98 23.37
CA PRO A 24 16.02 7.50 23.87
C PRO A 24 17.08 8.61 23.83
N ASN A 25 17.83 8.77 24.91
CA ASN A 25 18.91 9.75 24.96
C ASN A 25 19.99 9.46 23.93
N GLU A 26 20.29 8.18 23.70
CA GLU A 26 21.29 7.72 22.76
C GLU A 26 20.63 7.06 21.55
N ILE A 27 21.20 7.32 20.38
CA ILE A 27 20.82 6.65 19.12
C ILE A 27 21.68 5.40 18.98
N LYS A 28 21.10 4.28 18.54
CA LYS A 28 21.91 3.10 18.25
C LYS A 28 22.87 3.36 17.10
N ILE A 29 24.00 2.66 17.13
CA ILE A 29 25.13 2.92 16.25
C ILE A 29 24.79 2.92 14.75
N ASN A 30 23.78 2.13 14.33
CA ASN A 30 23.32 1.97 12.95
C ASN A 30 21.93 2.56 12.67
N GLU A 31 21.43 3.42 13.57
CA GLU A 31 20.13 4.08 13.42
C GLU A 31 20.26 5.57 13.12
N VAL A 32 19.24 6.12 12.53
CA VAL A 32 19.13 7.53 12.18
C VAL A 32 17.89 8.10 12.91
N ARG A 33 18.05 9.25 13.58
CA ARG A 33 16.92 9.97 14.19
C ARG A 33 16.28 10.88 13.17
N ILE A 34 14.99 10.68 12.95
CA ILE A 34 14.21 11.39 11.94
C ILE A 34 13.16 12.25 12.63
N LYS A 35 13.12 13.53 12.28
CA LYS A 35 11.96 14.39 12.52
C LYS A 35 11.00 14.22 11.35
N GLN A 36 9.87 13.58 11.59
CA GLN A 36 8.89 13.32 10.57
C GLN A 36 8.08 14.58 10.24
N SER A 37 7.68 14.72 9.00
CA SER A 37 6.82 15.80 8.52
C SER A 37 5.55 15.30 7.83
N SER A 38 5.56 14.04 7.41
CA SER A 38 4.41 13.40 6.76
C SER A 38 4.40 11.91 7.04
N ILE A 39 3.26 11.36 7.43
CA ILE A 39 3.06 9.95 7.76
C ILE A 39 1.98 9.41 6.84
N GLY A 40 2.27 8.34 6.10
CA GLY A 40 1.31 7.66 5.24
C GLY A 40 0.42 6.69 6.02
N LEU A 41 -0.89 6.80 5.84
CA LEU A 41 -1.85 5.86 6.41
C LEU A 41 -2.14 4.72 5.43
N ASN A 42 -2.00 3.50 5.90
CA ASN A 42 -2.20 2.30 5.08
C ASN A 42 -3.14 1.28 5.74
N TYR A 43 -3.80 0.44 4.93
CA TYR A 43 -4.68 -0.61 5.46
C TYR A 43 -3.97 -1.59 6.40
N ILE A 44 -2.67 -1.82 6.23
CA ILE A 44 -1.88 -2.68 7.11
C ILE A 44 -1.84 -2.14 8.55
N ASP A 45 -1.92 -0.83 8.74
CA ASP A 45 -1.95 -0.21 10.06
C ASP A 45 -3.24 -0.60 10.81
N THR A 46 -4.36 -0.72 10.08
CA THR A 46 -5.62 -1.22 10.64
C THR A 46 -5.53 -2.69 11.02
N TYR A 47 -4.78 -3.51 10.27
CA TYR A 47 -4.59 -4.93 10.58
C TYR A 47 -3.74 -5.13 11.83
N HIS A 48 -2.69 -4.33 12.02
CA HIS A 48 -1.90 -4.33 13.26
C HIS A 48 -2.75 -3.88 14.44
N ARG A 49 -3.46 -2.76 14.31
CA ARG A 49 -4.31 -2.23 15.37
C ARG A 49 -5.40 -3.22 15.81
N SER A 50 -6.04 -3.92 14.88
CA SER A 50 -7.14 -4.85 15.15
C SER A 50 -6.67 -6.27 15.53
N GLY A 51 -5.38 -6.58 15.45
CA GLY A 51 -4.82 -7.90 15.71
C GLY A 51 -5.00 -8.92 14.59
N ILE A 52 -5.46 -8.50 13.40
CA ILE A 52 -5.48 -9.37 12.20
C ILE A 52 -4.05 -9.78 11.81
N TYR A 53 -3.10 -8.85 11.95
CA TYR A 53 -1.68 -9.14 11.82
C TYR A 53 -1.02 -9.08 13.19
N PRO A 54 -0.06 -10.01 13.46
CA PRO A 54 0.64 -10.02 14.73
C PRO A 54 1.44 -8.72 14.92
N LEU A 55 1.45 -8.24 16.14
CA LEU A 55 2.31 -7.13 16.54
C LEU A 55 3.75 -7.64 16.74
N PRO A 56 4.78 -6.82 16.46
CA PRO A 56 6.17 -7.21 16.64
C PRO A 56 6.62 -7.24 18.10
N SER A 57 5.83 -6.63 19.00
CA SER A 57 6.09 -6.56 20.44
C SER A 57 4.79 -6.59 21.23
N ASN A 58 4.93 -6.71 22.56
CA ASN A 58 3.80 -6.57 23.48
C ASN A 58 3.26 -5.13 23.45
N LEU A 59 1.96 -4.98 23.70
CA LEU A 59 1.32 -3.69 23.91
C LEU A 59 1.89 -2.99 25.17
N PRO A 60 2.00 -1.65 25.18
CA PRO A 60 1.56 -0.70 24.16
C PRO A 60 2.52 -0.59 22.96
N VAL A 61 1.99 -0.27 21.76
CA VAL A 61 2.74 -0.17 20.50
C VAL A 61 2.33 1.09 19.75
N CYS A 62 3.31 1.80 19.20
CA CYS A 62 3.06 2.85 18.20
C CYS A 62 2.82 2.19 16.82
N PRO A 63 1.68 2.41 16.15
CA PRO A 63 1.41 1.86 14.84
C PRO A 63 2.10 2.65 13.71
N GLY A 64 1.82 2.24 12.47
CA GLY A 64 2.26 2.93 11.25
C GLY A 64 3.51 2.31 10.63
N MET A 65 3.53 2.30 9.30
CA MET A 65 4.56 1.65 8.48
C MET A 65 5.32 2.61 7.58
N GLU A 66 4.80 3.80 7.34
CA GLU A 66 5.28 4.71 6.29
C GLU A 66 5.37 6.14 6.80
N ALA A 67 6.50 6.79 6.55
CA ALA A 67 6.65 8.22 6.78
C ALA A 67 7.81 8.81 5.96
N ALA A 68 7.83 10.14 5.91
CA ALA A 68 8.89 10.96 5.34
C ALA A 68 9.26 12.09 6.32
N GLY A 69 10.53 12.47 6.32
CA GLY A 69 11.03 13.50 7.22
C GLY A 69 12.48 13.88 6.93
N GLU A 70 13.10 14.51 7.92
CA GLU A 70 14.48 14.99 7.87
C GLU A 70 15.32 14.33 8.96
N VAL A 71 16.54 13.98 8.64
CA VAL A 71 17.54 13.44 9.56
C VAL A 71 17.99 14.55 10.50
N ILE A 72 17.81 14.37 11.81
CA ILE A 72 18.24 15.32 12.85
C ILE A 72 19.42 14.83 13.70
N ALA A 73 19.70 13.52 13.67
CA ALA A 73 20.90 12.96 14.29
C ALA A 73 21.19 11.56 13.70
N VAL A 74 22.42 11.09 13.79
CA VAL A 74 22.88 9.80 13.25
C VAL A 74 23.70 9.03 14.27
N GLY A 75 23.59 7.71 14.26
CA GLY A 75 24.45 6.80 15.03
C GLY A 75 25.87 6.76 14.47
N SER A 76 26.82 6.29 15.27
CA SER A 76 28.27 6.37 14.98
C SER A 76 28.72 5.52 13.77
N GLU A 77 27.96 4.52 13.35
CA GLU A 77 28.27 3.65 12.20
C GLU A 77 27.40 3.95 10.96
N VAL A 78 26.56 4.99 11.02
CA VAL A 78 25.76 5.43 9.87
C VAL A 78 26.68 6.03 8.80
N VAL A 79 26.56 5.53 7.57
CA VAL A 79 27.44 5.94 6.43
C VAL A 79 26.65 6.51 5.24
N ASN A 80 25.36 6.20 5.10
CA ASN A 80 24.60 6.61 3.91
C ASN A 80 23.83 7.92 4.10
N PHE A 81 23.71 8.42 5.34
CA PHE A 81 22.91 9.60 5.65
C PHE A 81 23.64 10.54 6.59
N LYS A 82 23.30 11.82 6.51
CA LYS A 82 23.80 12.89 7.37
C LYS A 82 22.64 13.78 7.83
N ILE A 83 22.88 14.60 8.85
CA ILE A 83 21.92 15.59 9.33
C ILE A 83 21.52 16.52 8.19
N GLY A 84 20.21 16.78 8.05
CA GLY A 84 19.60 17.56 6.99
C GLY A 84 19.16 16.76 5.77
N ASP A 85 19.53 15.48 5.65
CA ASP A 85 19.04 14.65 4.54
C ASP A 85 17.55 14.36 4.66
N ARG A 86 16.83 14.43 3.55
CA ARG A 86 15.43 14.06 3.46
C ARG A 86 15.31 12.57 3.19
N VAL A 87 14.55 11.88 4.05
CA VAL A 87 14.45 10.42 4.05
C VAL A 87 13.00 9.96 4.19
N ALA A 88 12.72 8.77 3.69
CA ALA A 88 11.46 8.08 3.85
C ALA A 88 11.66 6.59 4.10
N TYR A 89 10.64 5.94 4.60
CA TYR A 89 10.56 4.49 4.78
C TYR A 89 9.12 4.00 4.63
N ALA A 90 8.96 2.74 4.24
CA ALA A 90 7.65 2.07 4.11
C ALA A 90 7.72 0.57 4.47
N THR A 91 8.60 0.22 5.40
CA THR A 91 8.85 -1.16 5.85
C THR A 91 9.01 -1.22 7.38
N PRO A 92 8.90 -2.39 8.03
CA PRO A 92 9.17 -2.54 9.45
C PRO A 92 10.59 -2.06 9.84
N PRO A 93 10.75 -1.61 11.12
CA PRO A 93 9.82 -1.73 12.25
C PRO A 93 8.66 -0.74 12.19
N ILE A 94 7.48 -1.16 12.66
CA ILE A 94 6.32 -0.27 12.82
C ILE A 94 6.62 0.84 13.82
N GLY A 95 5.77 1.90 13.86
CA GLY A 95 5.95 3.03 14.78
C GLY A 95 6.05 4.36 14.05
N ALA A 96 5.42 4.49 12.87
CA ALA A 96 5.46 5.73 12.10
C ALA A 96 4.58 6.84 12.69
N TYR A 97 3.59 6.53 13.54
CA TYR A 97 2.69 7.53 14.07
C TYR A 97 3.30 8.32 15.23
N CYS A 98 4.38 9.06 14.95
CA CYS A 98 5.11 9.88 15.91
C CYS A 98 5.77 11.09 15.23
N GLU A 99 6.12 12.11 16.01
CA GLU A 99 6.84 13.29 15.51
C GLU A 99 8.32 13.00 15.23
N ILE A 100 8.97 12.20 16.07
CA ILE A 100 10.42 11.89 15.97
C ILE A 100 10.61 10.41 16.25
N ARG A 101 11.50 9.74 15.54
CA ARG A 101 11.88 8.35 15.86
C ARG A 101 13.28 8.01 15.37
N ASP A 102 13.85 6.99 16.01
CA ASP A 102 15.04 6.32 15.52
C ASP A 102 14.65 5.18 14.56
N PHE A 103 15.37 5.04 13.46
CA PHE A 103 15.07 4.04 12.43
C PHE A 103 16.34 3.48 11.80
N PRO A 104 16.39 2.16 11.48
CA PRO A 104 17.57 1.54 10.89
C PRO A 104 17.95 2.18 9.54
N GLU A 105 19.21 2.59 9.39
CA GLU A 105 19.76 3.19 8.18
C GLU A 105 19.50 2.34 6.93
N GLU A 106 19.67 1.02 7.06
CA GLU A 106 19.54 0.09 5.94
C GLU A 106 18.15 0.08 5.28
N LYS A 107 17.13 0.57 5.99
CA LYS A 107 15.73 0.61 5.54
C LYS A 107 15.26 2.00 5.12
N LEU A 108 16.13 2.99 5.19
CA LEU A 108 15.85 4.35 4.75
C LEU A 108 16.10 4.54 3.26
N ILE A 109 15.26 5.36 2.66
CA ILE A 109 15.27 5.74 1.25
C ILE A 109 15.50 7.25 1.17
N SER A 110 16.45 7.70 0.36
CA SER A 110 16.63 9.13 0.08
C SER A 110 15.47 9.66 -0.77
N ILE A 111 14.91 10.80 -0.39
CA ILE A 111 13.86 11.46 -1.14
C ILE A 111 14.49 12.30 -2.26
N PRO A 112 14.14 12.09 -3.55
CA PRO A 112 14.60 12.93 -4.64
C PRO A 112 14.18 14.39 -4.47
N GLU A 113 15.01 15.34 -4.93
CA GLU A 113 14.73 16.78 -4.78
C GLU A 113 13.41 17.23 -5.43
N PHE A 114 13.01 16.59 -6.51
CA PHE A 114 11.76 16.93 -7.23
C PHE A 114 10.48 16.48 -6.53
N LEU A 115 10.57 15.72 -5.41
CA LEU A 115 9.42 15.26 -4.63
C LEU A 115 9.36 15.95 -3.26
N THR A 116 8.16 16.25 -2.81
CA THR A 116 7.89 16.69 -1.43
C THR A 116 7.79 15.49 -0.48
N ASN A 117 7.91 15.73 0.82
CA ASN A 117 7.72 14.69 1.83
C ASN A 117 6.29 14.11 1.80
N ASP A 118 5.29 14.98 1.58
CA ASP A 118 3.88 14.58 1.45
C ASP A 118 3.67 13.64 0.26
N GLU A 119 4.24 13.98 -0.89
CA GLU A 119 4.14 13.11 -2.06
C GLU A 119 4.74 11.75 -1.76
N VAL A 120 5.92 11.70 -1.16
CA VAL A 120 6.57 10.42 -0.85
C VAL A 120 5.80 9.63 0.21
N ALA A 121 5.41 10.24 1.32
CA ALA A 121 4.64 9.56 2.37
C ALA A 121 3.24 9.11 1.91
N SER A 122 2.69 9.69 0.84
CA SER A 122 1.40 9.29 0.28
C SER A 122 1.46 8.14 -0.70
N ILE A 123 2.66 7.75 -1.17
CA ILE A 123 2.78 6.83 -2.31
C ILE A 123 3.82 5.72 -2.12
N LEU A 124 4.77 5.85 -1.20
CA LEU A 124 5.94 4.97 -1.16
C LEU A 124 5.56 3.51 -0.94
N LEU A 125 4.77 3.19 0.10
CA LEU A 125 4.32 1.83 0.38
C LEU A 125 3.44 1.29 -0.75
N GLN A 126 2.48 2.09 -1.18
CA GLN A 126 1.50 1.73 -2.20
C GLN A 126 2.17 1.59 -3.57
N GLY A 127 3.06 2.50 -3.94
CA GLY A 127 3.78 2.49 -5.22
C GLY A 127 4.79 1.37 -5.32
N MET A 128 5.54 1.09 -4.25
CA MET A 128 6.41 -0.08 -4.19
C MET A 128 5.60 -1.39 -4.23
N THR A 129 4.36 -1.38 -3.72
CA THR A 129 3.44 -2.52 -3.87
C THR A 129 3.08 -2.73 -5.34
N VAL A 130 2.72 -1.68 -6.07
CA VAL A 130 2.44 -1.80 -7.52
C VAL A 130 3.69 -2.21 -8.29
N GLU A 131 4.88 -1.72 -7.92
CA GLU A 131 6.14 -2.10 -8.57
C GLU A 131 6.33 -3.62 -8.51
N TYR A 132 6.29 -4.23 -7.32
CA TYR A 132 6.54 -5.65 -7.25
C TYR A 132 5.41 -6.49 -7.88
N LEU A 133 4.16 -6.04 -7.78
CA LEU A 133 3.02 -6.72 -8.41
C LEU A 133 3.17 -6.77 -9.93
N PHE A 134 3.56 -5.65 -10.56
CA PHE A 134 3.53 -5.47 -12.00
C PHE A 134 4.87 -5.75 -12.70
N GLU A 135 6.00 -5.67 -12.00
CA GLU A 135 7.31 -5.84 -12.62
C GLU A 135 8.00 -7.16 -12.24
N ARG A 136 7.69 -7.69 -11.04
CA ARG A 136 8.44 -8.84 -10.50
C ARG A 136 7.58 -10.08 -10.27
N LEU A 137 6.35 -9.92 -9.81
CA LEU A 137 5.46 -11.05 -9.55
C LEU A 137 4.80 -11.55 -10.84
N TYR A 138 4.09 -10.66 -11.52
CA TYR A 138 3.56 -10.90 -12.87
C TYR A 138 3.87 -9.67 -13.71
N LYS A 139 4.87 -9.81 -14.58
CA LYS A 139 5.28 -8.69 -15.44
C LYS A 139 4.21 -8.41 -16.49
N ILE A 140 3.44 -7.34 -16.24
CA ILE A 140 2.40 -6.91 -17.17
C ILE A 140 3.02 -6.41 -18.48
N LYS A 141 2.31 -6.62 -19.59
CA LYS A 141 2.77 -6.24 -20.92
C LYS A 141 1.71 -5.40 -21.63
N LYS A 142 2.13 -4.76 -22.70
CA LYS A 142 1.22 -4.09 -23.62
C LYS A 142 0.17 -5.10 -24.12
N ASP A 143 -1.09 -4.63 -24.16
CA ASP A 143 -2.27 -5.38 -24.59
C ASP A 143 -2.71 -6.54 -23.68
N ASP A 144 -1.99 -6.82 -22.55
CA ASP A 144 -2.48 -7.77 -21.55
C ASP A 144 -3.76 -7.25 -20.90
N PHE A 145 -4.79 -8.09 -20.77
CA PHE A 145 -5.92 -7.81 -19.90
C PHE A 145 -5.60 -8.24 -18.47
N ILE A 146 -5.81 -7.35 -17.51
CA ILE A 146 -5.67 -7.66 -16.08
C ILE A 146 -6.92 -7.21 -15.33
N LEU A 147 -7.29 -7.92 -14.26
CA LEU A 147 -8.34 -7.48 -13.33
C LEU A 147 -7.68 -6.94 -12.06
N PHE A 148 -8.09 -5.74 -11.65
CA PHE A 148 -7.61 -5.11 -10.42
C PHE A 148 -8.79 -4.63 -9.58
N HIS A 149 -8.94 -5.17 -8.36
CA HIS A 149 -10.01 -4.77 -7.46
C HIS A 149 -9.71 -3.45 -6.74
N ALA A 150 -10.78 -2.70 -6.42
CA ALA A 150 -10.70 -1.39 -5.77
C ALA A 150 -9.84 -0.37 -6.55
N ALA A 151 -10.08 -0.23 -7.86
CA ALA A 151 -9.29 0.58 -8.79
C ALA A 151 -9.20 2.07 -8.41
N ALA A 152 -10.14 2.62 -7.63
CA ALA A 152 -10.12 4.01 -7.15
C ALA A 152 -9.53 4.15 -5.74
N GLY A 153 -9.01 3.09 -5.12
CA GLY A 153 -8.25 3.15 -3.87
C GLY A 153 -6.82 3.62 -4.08
N GLY A 154 -6.08 3.87 -3.01
CA GLY A 154 -4.71 4.38 -3.10
C GLY A 154 -3.80 3.54 -3.99
N VAL A 155 -3.68 2.23 -3.75
CA VAL A 155 -2.92 1.31 -4.62
C VAL A 155 -3.54 1.24 -6.02
N GLY A 156 -4.88 1.22 -6.12
CA GLY A 156 -5.61 1.10 -7.39
C GLY A 156 -5.33 2.25 -8.36
N LEU A 157 -5.32 3.50 -7.88
CA LEU A 157 -5.04 4.66 -8.73
C LEU A 157 -3.60 4.66 -9.27
N ILE A 158 -2.64 4.20 -8.47
CA ILE A 158 -1.26 4.03 -8.91
C ILE A 158 -1.19 2.91 -9.95
N ALA A 159 -1.88 1.78 -9.71
CA ALA A 159 -1.96 0.66 -10.64
C ALA A 159 -2.57 1.06 -11.99
N CYS A 160 -3.64 1.87 -12.01
CA CYS A 160 -4.24 2.42 -13.24
C CYS A 160 -3.21 3.20 -14.07
N GLN A 161 -2.49 4.13 -13.42
CA GLN A 161 -1.48 4.96 -14.07
C GLN A 161 -0.30 4.13 -14.59
N TRP A 162 0.16 3.18 -13.77
CA TRP A 162 1.27 2.28 -14.16
C TRP A 162 0.88 1.38 -15.34
N ALA A 163 -0.29 0.73 -15.28
CA ALA A 163 -0.82 -0.11 -16.36
C ALA A 163 -0.93 0.69 -17.67
N ARG A 164 -1.50 1.91 -17.63
CA ARG A 164 -1.55 2.82 -18.78
C ARG A 164 -0.17 3.11 -19.35
N SER A 165 0.84 3.35 -18.50
CA SER A 165 2.21 3.67 -18.95
C SER A 165 2.90 2.51 -19.67
N VAL A 166 2.44 1.30 -19.44
CA VAL A 166 2.91 0.07 -20.12
C VAL A 166 2.07 -0.28 -21.35
N GLY A 167 0.86 0.32 -21.47
CA GLY A 167 -0.14 -0.05 -22.48
C GLY A 167 -0.90 -1.34 -22.15
N CYS A 168 -0.95 -1.71 -20.87
CA CYS A 168 -1.73 -2.82 -20.35
C CYS A 168 -3.21 -2.42 -20.21
N ARG A 169 -4.12 -3.30 -20.58
CA ARG A 169 -5.57 -3.12 -20.60
C ARG A 169 -6.18 -3.50 -19.25
N MET A 170 -6.25 -2.55 -18.33
CA MET A 170 -6.72 -2.79 -16.98
C MET A 170 -8.25 -2.76 -16.89
N ILE A 171 -8.84 -3.81 -16.32
CA ILE A 171 -10.24 -3.88 -15.89
C ILE A 171 -10.25 -3.58 -14.39
N GLY A 172 -10.90 -2.48 -13.98
CA GLY A 172 -10.94 -2.04 -12.61
C GLY A 172 -12.33 -2.21 -11.99
N THR A 173 -12.42 -2.65 -10.73
CA THR A 173 -13.69 -2.68 -10.02
C THR A 173 -13.85 -1.48 -9.09
N VAL A 174 -15.04 -0.91 -9.05
CA VAL A 174 -15.41 0.24 -8.23
C VAL A 174 -16.83 0.11 -7.66
N SER A 175 -17.20 0.99 -6.70
CA SER A 175 -18.50 0.94 -6.03
C SER A 175 -19.45 2.08 -6.39
N THR A 176 -18.97 3.13 -7.05
CA THR A 176 -19.76 4.33 -7.40
C THR A 176 -19.32 4.91 -8.74
N LYS A 177 -20.16 5.78 -9.32
CA LYS A 177 -19.88 6.49 -10.57
C LYS A 177 -18.72 7.48 -10.43
N GLU A 178 -18.61 8.14 -9.30
CA GLU A 178 -17.51 9.07 -8.99
C GLU A 178 -16.16 8.33 -8.97
N LYS A 179 -16.13 7.16 -8.33
CA LYS A 179 -14.94 6.29 -8.32
C LYS A 179 -14.61 5.74 -9.69
N ALA A 180 -15.62 5.46 -10.51
CA ALA A 180 -15.43 5.07 -11.90
C ALA A 180 -14.75 6.17 -12.71
N ALA A 181 -15.27 7.41 -12.62
CA ALA A 181 -14.70 8.57 -13.30
C ALA A 181 -13.23 8.79 -12.89
N LEU A 182 -12.93 8.71 -11.58
CA LEU A 182 -11.57 8.87 -11.07
C LEU A 182 -10.62 7.77 -11.57
N ALA A 183 -11.05 6.52 -11.59
CA ALA A 183 -10.23 5.42 -12.10
C ALA A 183 -9.94 5.56 -13.60
N ILE A 184 -10.94 5.97 -14.41
CA ILE A 184 -10.79 6.25 -15.85
C ILE A 184 -9.79 7.41 -16.08
N GLU A 185 -9.94 8.52 -15.36
CA GLU A 185 -9.01 9.66 -15.44
C GLU A 185 -7.56 9.22 -15.18
N ASN A 186 -7.38 8.29 -14.23
CA ASN A 186 -6.08 7.72 -13.90
C ASN A 186 -5.61 6.61 -14.86
N GLY A 187 -6.41 6.22 -15.86
CA GLY A 187 -6.00 5.33 -16.95
C GLY A 187 -6.51 3.90 -16.87
N CYS A 188 -7.50 3.61 -16.03
CA CYS A 188 -8.24 2.36 -16.10
C CYS A 188 -9.04 2.31 -17.40
N GLU A 189 -8.87 1.26 -18.21
CA GLU A 189 -9.51 1.20 -19.53
C GLU A 189 -10.96 0.71 -19.43
N PHE A 190 -11.22 -0.26 -18.56
CA PHE A 190 -12.57 -0.83 -18.35
C PHE A 190 -12.94 -0.74 -16.89
N ILE A 191 -14.19 -0.36 -16.64
CA ILE A 191 -14.71 -0.25 -15.27
C ILE A 191 -15.88 -1.22 -15.08
N ILE A 192 -15.90 -1.89 -13.94
CA ILE A 192 -17.01 -2.70 -13.46
C ILE A 192 -17.52 -2.11 -12.14
N ASN A 193 -18.76 -1.64 -12.12
CA ASN A 193 -19.42 -1.28 -10.87
C ASN A 193 -20.01 -2.53 -10.24
N TYR A 194 -19.32 -3.10 -9.26
CA TYR A 194 -19.70 -4.35 -8.63
C TYR A 194 -21.01 -4.31 -7.82
N LYS A 195 -21.60 -3.13 -7.63
CA LYS A 195 -22.94 -2.98 -7.06
C LYS A 195 -24.06 -3.18 -8.09
N GLU A 196 -23.75 -3.02 -9.37
CA GLU A 196 -24.71 -3.06 -10.48
C GLU A 196 -24.47 -4.27 -11.39
N GLU A 197 -23.23 -4.78 -11.45
CA GLU A 197 -22.81 -5.81 -12.39
C GLU A 197 -22.06 -6.94 -11.67
N LYS A 198 -22.19 -8.17 -12.17
CA LYS A 198 -21.35 -9.28 -11.72
C LYS A 198 -19.98 -9.21 -12.36
N ILE A 199 -18.94 -9.19 -11.52
CA ILE A 199 -17.56 -8.97 -11.96
C ILE A 199 -17.12 -10.01 -13.00
N SER A 200 -17.30 -11.29 -12.70
CA SER A 200 -16.83 -12.37 -13.59
C SER A 200 -17.57 -12.41 -14.93
N GLU A 201 -18.87 -12.15 -14.95
CA GLU A 201 -19.66 -12.09 -16.18
C GLU A 201 -19.15 -10.95 -17.08
N LYS A 202 -18.90 -9.77 -16.48
CA LYS A 202 -18.41 -8.60 -17.22
C LYS A 202 -16.97 -8.77 -17.71
N VAL A 203 -16.12 -9.41 -16.90
CA VAL A 203 -14.74 -9.77 -17.34
C VAL A 203 -14.80 -10.71 -18.55
N MET A 204 -15.68 -11.73 -18.54
CA MET A 204 -15.84 -12.64 -19.67
C MET A 204 -16.35 -11.91 -20.93
N GLU A 205 -17.30 -10.98 -20.79
CA GLU A 205 -17.75 -10.12 -21.89
C GLU A 205 -16.61 -9.32 -22.50
N ILE A 206 -15.86 -8.57 -21.68
CA ILE A 206 -14.75 -7.72 -22.11
C ILE A 206 -13.64 -8.53 -22.78
N THR A 207 -13.37 -9.74 -22.27
CA THR A 207 -12.28 -10.60 -22.76
C THR A 207 -12.73 -11.63 -23.81
N MET A 208 -13.95 -11.51 -24.33
CA MET A 208 -14.53 -12.47 -25.30
C MET A 208 -14.44 -13.92 -24.79
N ASN A 209 -14.87 -14.16 -23.57
CA ASN A 209 -14.87 -15.44 -22.84
C ASN A 209 -13.48 -16.07 -22.58
N LYS A 210 -12.40 -15.31 -22.72
CA LYS A 210 -11.04 -15.81 -22.43
C LYS A 210 -10.65 -15.71 -20.96
N GLY A 211 -11.24 -14.77 -20.21
CA GLY A 211 -10.81 -14.40 -18.88
C GLY A 211 -9.47 -13.65 -18.87
N VAL A 212 -8.97 -13.34 -17.71
CA VAL A 212 -7.71 -12.62 -17.53
C VAL A 212 -6.58 -13.54 -17.04
N PRO A 213 -5.34 -13.33 -17.48
CA PRO A 213 -4.20 -14.13 -16.99
C PRO A 213 -3.85 -13.87 -15.53
N VAL A 214 -4.23 -12.71 -14.98
CA VAL A 214 -3.94 -12.33 -13.59
C VAL A 214 -5.06 -11.49 -13.01
N VAL A 215 -5.38 -11.76 -11.75
CA VAL A 215 -6.27 -10.94 -10.91
C VAL A 215 -5.48 -10.44 -9.72
N TYR A 216 -5.50 -9.12 -9.49
CA TYR A 216 -4.93 -8.49 -8.31
C TYR A 216 -6.04 -8.12 -7.33
N ASP A 217 -6.08 -8.79 -6.20
CA ASP A 217 -7.14 -8.67 -5.19
C ASP A 217 -6.59 -8.18 -3.84
N GLY A 218 -6.89 -6.92 -3.51
CA GLY A 218 -6.64 -6.32 -2.21
C GLY A 218 -7.86 -6.31 -1.28
N VAL A 219 -9.02 -6.82 -1.77
CA VAL A 219 -10.30 -6.80 -1.06
C VAL A 219 -10.51 -8.06 -0.24
N GLY A 220 -10.32 -9.24 -0.81
CA GLY A 220 -10.33 -10.51 -0.11
C GLY A 220 -11.70 -11.19 -0.10
N LYS A 221 -12.32 -11.36 1.09
CA LYS A 221 -13.54 -12.15 1.28
C LYS A 221 -14.65 -11.87 0.25
N ASP A 222 -14.96 -10.60 0.02
CA ASP A 222 -16.09 -10.20 -0.84
C ASP A 222 -15.83 -10.41 -2.34
N THR A 223 -14.57 -10.54 -2.75
CA THR A 223 -14.18 -10.58 -4.18
C THR A 223 -13.57 -11.91 -4.64
N PHE A 224 -13.16 -12.75 -3.71
CA PHE A 224 -12.40 -13.97 -4.02
C PHE A 224 -13.06 -14.87 -5.06
N ASP A 225 -14.34 -15.20 -4.91
CA ASP A 225 -15.06 -16.10 -5.83
C ASP A 225 -15.18 -15.51 -7.24
N GLU A 226 -15.45 -14.21 -7.34
CA GLU A 226 -15.53 -13.51 -8.61
C GLU A 226 -14.13 -13.38 -9.26
N SER A 227 -13.07 -13.18 -8.44
CA SER A 227 -11.68 -13.21 -8.88
C SER A 227 -11.32 -14.55 -9.54
N ILE A 228 -11.63 -15.68 -8.87
CA ILE A 228 -11.37 -17.04 -9.40
C ILE A 228 -12.12 -17.30 -10.71
N LYS A 229 -13.41 -16.92 -10.78
CA LYS A 229 -14.21 -17.08 -11.99
C LYS A 229 -13.68 -16.27 -13.18
N SER A 230 -13.12 -15.09 -12.91
CA SER A 230 -12.58 -14.16 -13.92
C SER A 230 -11.27 -14.63 -14.56
N LEU A 231 -10.54 -15.55 -13.92
CA LEU A 231 -9.25 -16.05 -14.41
C LEU A 231 -9.41 -16.94 -15.65
N SER A 232 -8.49 -16.80 -16.58
CA SER A 232 -8.27 -17.77 -17.66
C SER A 232 -7.66 -19.06 -17.12
N SER A 233 -7.61 -20.13 -17.93
CA SER A 233 -6.87 -21.35 -17.58
C SER A 233 -5.39 -21.01 -17.33
N ARG A 234 -4.82 -21.56 -16.25
CA ARG A 234 -3.46 -21.29 -15.76
C ARG A 234 -3.25 -19.84 -15.34
N GLY A 235 -4.34 -19.14 -15.02
CA GLY A 235 -4.28 -17.77 -14.52
C GLY A 235 -3.78 -17.69 -13.09
N LEU A 236 -3.30 -16.51 -12.70
CA LEU A 236 -2.70 -16.22 -11.40
C LEU A 236 -3.65 -15.38 -10.54
N MET A 237 -4.05 -15.91 -9.40
CA MET A 237 -4.73 -15.18 -8.32
C MET A 237 -3.71 -14.56 -7.39
N VAL A 238 -3.66 -13.23 -7.35
CA VAL A 238 -2.76 -12.46 -6.47
C VAL A 238 -3.58 -11.82 -5.36
N SER A 239 -3.59 -12.42 -4.18
CA SER A 239 -4.28 -11.91 -2.99
C SER A 239 -3.31 -11.07 -2.16
N PHE A 240 -3.19 -9.75 -2.44
CA PHE A 240 -2.22 -8.88 -1.78
C PHE A 240 -2.79 -8.09 -0.59
N GLY A 241 -4.11 -8.16 -0.35
CA GLY A 241 -4.82 -7.50 0.75
C GLY A 241 -6.07 -8.25 1.19
N GLN A 242 -6.79 -7.69 2.16
CA GLN A 242 -8.00 -8.28 2.73
C GLN A 242 -8.91 -7.23 3.39
N SER A 243 -9.15 -6.11 2.70
CA SER A 243 -9.92 -4.99 3.26
C SER A 243 -11.37 -5.33 3.61
N SER A 244 -11.94 -6.40 3.04
CA SER A 244 -13.27 -6.93 3.39
C SER A 244 -13.23 -8.09 4.39
N GLY A 245 -12.05 -8.50 4.81
CA GLY A 245 -11.82 -9.65 5.69
C GLY A 245 -11.05 -10.77 5.00
N MET A 246 -10.64 -11.75 5.81
CA MET A 246 -9.90 -12.91 5.33
C MET A 246 -10.79 -13.84 4.51
N VAL A 247 -10.21 -14.44 3.48
CA VAL A 247 -10.82 -15.57 2.76
C VAL A 247 -10.71 -16.79 3.66
N GLU A 248 -11.87 -17.28 4.12
CA GLU A 248 -11.96 -18.47 4.97
C GLU A 248 -12.11 -19.71 4.09
N LYS A 249 -11.62 -20.85 4.54
CA LYS A 249 -11.87 -22.21 4.02
C LYS A 249 -12.03 -22.30 2.50
N VAL A 250 -10.91 -22.35 1.78
CA VAL A 250 -10.89 -22.60 0.35
C VAL A 250 -10.73 -24.10 0.07
N ASP A 251 -11.66 -24.69 -0.68
CA ASP A 251 -11.46 -26.03 -1.23
C ASP A 251 -10.48 -25.95 -2.41
N MET A 252 -9.23 -26.25 -2.16
CA MET A 252 -8.15 -26.13 -3.13
C MET A 252 -8.44 -26.92 -4.42
N HIS A 253 -9.02 -28.11 -4.29
CA HIS A 253 -9.30 -28.96 -5.45
C HIS A 253 -10.41 -28.36 -6.31
N LYS A 254 -11.55 -27.98 -5.72
CA LYS A 254 -12.67 -27.39 -6.46
C LYS A 254 -12.34 -26.01 -7.02
N THR A 255 -11.54 -25.24 -6.30
CA THR A 255 -11.26 -23.85 -6.68
C THR A 255 -10.18 -23.72 -7.76
N PHE A 256 -9.07 -24.44 -7.62
CA PHE A 256 -7.90 -24.22 -8.49
C PHE A 256 -7.73 -25.28 -9.58
N ASN A 257 -8.13 -26.54 -9.32
CA ASN A 257 -7.92 -27.62 -10.28
C ASN A 257 -8.64 -27.46 -11.63
N PRO A 258 -9.92 -26.98 -11.69
CA PRO A 258 -10.65 -26.94 -12.97
C PRO A 258 -9.98 -26.11 -14.06
N LYS A 259 -9.25 -25.07 -13.67
CA LYS A 259 -8.51 -24.18 -14.59
C LYS A 259 -6.99 -24.26 -14.40
N SER A 260 -6.48 -25.16 -13.53
CA SER A 260 -5.06 -25.26 -13.16
C SER A 260 -4.48 -23.93 -12.73
N LEU A 261 -5.15 -23.23 -11.81
CA LEU A 261 -4.82 -21.88 -11.37
C LEU A 261 -3.60 -21.85 -10.46
N PHE A 262 -2.88 -20.73 -10.50
CA PHE A 262 -1.87 -20.38 -9.50
C PHE A 262 -2.48 -19.43 -8.45
N TYR A 263 -2.00 -19.54 -7.21
CA TYR A 263 -2.36 -18.64 -6.14
C TYR A 263 -1.12 -18.16 -5.41
N THR A 264 -1.06 -16.86 -5.10
CA THR A 264 -0.02 -16.30 -4.27
C THR A 264 -0.57 -15.24 -3.33
N ARG A 265 0.03 -15.14 -2.15
CA ARG A 265 -0.21 -14.07 -1.17
C ARG A 265 1.10 -13.34 -0.89
N PRO A 266 1.47 -12.39 -1.75
CA PRO A 266 2.73 -11.68 -1.63
C PRO A 266 2.65 -10.59 -0.55
N SER A 267 3.82 -10.15 -0.07
CA SER A 267 3.96 -8.97 0.75
C SER A 267 5.13 -8.10 0.26
N LEU A 268 5.06 -6.80 0.45
CA LEU A 268 6.15 -5.89 0.10
C LEU A 268 7.46 -6.30 0.78
N MET A 269 7.40 -6.75 2.04
CA MET A 269 8.56 -7.20 2.80
C MET A 269 9.28 -8.39 2.15
N GLY A 270 8.53 -9.30 1.50
CA GLY A 270 9.11 -10.42 0.75
C GLY A 270 9.81 -10.00 -0.56
N TYR A 271 9.54 -8.78 -1.03
CA TYR A 271 10.14 -8.21 -2.24
C TYR A 271 11.17 -7.09 -1.96
N THR A 272 11.42 -6.80 -0.67
CA THR A 272 12.39 -5.81 -0.20
C THR A 272 13.25 -6.37 0.95
N LEU A 273 13.70 -7.63 0.80
CA LEU A 273 14.40 -8.38 1.84
C LEU A 273 15.74 -7.75 2.24
N ASN A 274 16.36 -7.06 1.30
CA ASN A 274 17.65 -6.40 1.50
C ASN A 274 17.63 -4.99 0.92
N ARG A 275 18.63 -4.18 1.33
CA ARG A 275 18.74 -2.77 0.88
C ARG A 275 18.75 -2.61 -0.64
N LYS A 276 19.42 -3.51 -1.37
CA LYS A 276 19.48 -3.43 -2.84
C LYS A 276 18.10 -3.58 -3.48
N GLU A 277 17.29 -4.52 -3.00
CA GLU A 277 15.91 -4.70 -3.48
C GLU A 277 15.02 -3.51 -3.11
N LEU A 278 15.15 -3.01 -1.87
CA LEU A 278 14.42 -1.83 -1.40
C LEU A 278 14.72 -0.60 -2.27
N ILE A 279 15.98 -0.30 -2.49
CA ILE A 279 16.39 0.86 -3.30
C ILE A 279 16.00 0.68 -4.76
N ASN A 280 16.14 -0.51 -5.34
CA ASN A 280 15.71 -0.75 -6.72
C ASN A 280 14.20 -0.56 -6.89
N CYS A 281 13.40 -1.03 -5.93
CA CYS A 281 11.95 -0.90 -5.94
C CYS A 281 11.53 0.58 -5.85
N SER A 282 12.08 1.33 -4.89
CA SER A 282 11.78 2.75 -4.72
C SER A 282 12.25 3.59 -5.91
N ASN A 283 13.43 3.31 -6.46
CA ASN A 283 13.94 4.04 -7.62
C ASN A 283 13.05 3.87 -8.86
N LYS A 284 12.51 2.68 -9.11
CA LYS A 284 11.56 2.48 -10.22
C LYS A 284 10.26 3.27 -10.02
N LEU A 285 9.75 3.34 -8.78
CA LEU A 285 8.62 4.20 -8.47
C LEU A 285 8.97 5.67 -8.74
N PHE A 286 10.09 6.16 -8.24
CA PHE A 286 10.53 7.55 -8.43
C PHE A 286 10.79 7.88 -9.91
N GLU A 287 11.32 6.95 -10.69
CA GLU A 287 11.46 7.08 -12.15
C GLU A 287 10.09 7.27 -12.82
N LYS A 288 9.08 6.47 -12.46
CA LYS A 288 7.70 6.63 -12.98
C LYS A 288 7.11 7.99 -12.61
N MET A 289 7.41 8.50 -11.41
CA MET A 289 6.95 9.83 -10.97
C MET A 289 7.69 10.94 -11.72
N GLN A 290 8.99 10.86 -11.88
CA GLN A 290 9.82 11.81 -12.63
C GLN A 290 9.35 11.93 -14.09
N ASN A 291 9.03 10.79 -14.71
CA ASN A 291 8.51 10.72 -16.08
C ASN A 291 7.01 11.08 -16.18
N ARG A 292 6.38 11.49 -15.08
CA ARG A 292 4.95 11.84 -14.98
C ARG A 292 4.00 10.70 -15.39
N ASN A 293 4.47 9.47 -15.36
CA ASN A 293 3.66 8.28 -15.61
C ASN A 293 2.80 7.91 -14.39
N VAL A 294 3.27 8.26 -13.20
CA VAL A 294 2.60 8.07 -11.91
C VAL A 294 2.68 9.37 -11.12
N LYS A 295 1.58 9.78 -10.55
CA LYS A 295 1.46 10.93 -9.63
C LYS A 295 0.68 10.51 -8.39
N THR A 296 0.88 11.23 -7.31
CA THR A 296 0.15 11.03 -6.05
C THR A 296 -1.29 11.52 -6.18
N ASN A 297 -2.17 10.93 -5.39
CA ASN A 297 -3.52 11.41 -5.17
C ASN A 297 -3.79 11.43 -3.66
N ILE A 298 -3.55 12.59 -3.03
CA ILE A 298 -3.80 12.79 -1.61
C ILE A 298 -5.27 13.17 -1.43
N TYR A 299 -6.03 12.27 -0.81
CA TYR A 299 -7.45 12.48 -0.52
C TYR A 299 -7.66 13.46 0.64
N LYS A 300 -6.92 13.28 1.73
CA LYS A 300 -7.05 14.13 2.93
C LYS A 300 -5.74 14.18 3.70
N LYS A 301 -5.45 15.35 4.29
CA LYS A 301 -4.43 15.53 5.30
C LYS A 301 -5.11 15.79 6.63
N LEU A 302 -4.66 15.13 7.67
CA LEU A 302 -5.14 15.25 9.04
C LEU A 302 -3.94 15.41 9.96
N LYS A 303 -4.13 16.01 11.14
CA LYS A 303 -3.08 16.05 12.15
C LYS A 303 -2.88 14.66 12.76
N LEU A 304 -1.69 14.40 13.29
CA LEU A 304 -1.39 13.13 13.96
C LEU A 304 -2.37 12.83 15.12
N GLU A 305 -2.83 13.86 15.85
CA GLU A 305 -3.84 13.71 16.91
C GLU A 305 -5.21 13.24 16.40
N GLU A 306 -5.49 13.40 15.10
CA GLU A 306 -6.72 12.97 14.43
C GLU A 306 -6.59 11.55 13.82
N ALA A 307 -5.62 10.75 14.26
CA ALA A 307 -5.38 9.40 13.73
C ALA A 307 -6.61 8.48 13.85
N GLU A 308 -7.45 8.64 14.86
CA GLU A 308 -8.71 7.91 14.98
C GLU A 308 -9.65 8.23 13.80
N GLU A 309 -9.87 9.51 13.50
CA GLU A 309 -10.69 9.95 12.34
C GLU A 309 -10.12 9.43 11.03
N ALA A 310 -8.79 9.51 10.85
CA ALA A 310 -8.13 9.01 9.66
C ALA A 310 -8.39 7.50 9.43
N HIS A 311 -8.33 6.69 10.48
CA HIS A 311 -8.65 5.27 10.42
C HIS A 311 -10.13 5.00 10.12
N ILE A 312 -11.05 5.80 10.67
CA ILE A 312 -12.49 5.71 10.36
C ILE A 312 -12.72 5.99 8.87
N ILE A 313 -12.15 7.07 8.32
CA ILE A 313 -12.25 7.43 6.91
C ILE A 313 -11.69 6.32 6.01
N LEU A 314 -10.51 5.78 6.34
CA LEU A 314 -9.93 4.69 5.55
C LEU A 314 -10.83 3.45 5.53
N GLN A 315 -11.39 3.07 6.68
CA GLN A 315 -12.22 1.87 6.82
C GLN A 315 -13.66 2.03 6.29
N SER A 316 -14.18 3.26 6.20
CA SER A 316 -15.49 3.53 5.55
C SER A 316 -15.48 3.20 4.06
N ARG A 317 -14.29 3.05 3.46
CA ARG A 317 -14.11 2.88 2.00
C ARG A 317 -14.63 4.06 1.17
N GLU A 318 -14.82 5.23 1.78
CA GLU A 318 -15.24 6.45 1.07
C GLU A 318 -14.05 7.16 0.43
N SER A 319 -12.87 7.01 1.02
CA SER A 319 -11.64 7.61 0.50
C SER A 319 -11.32 7.15 -0.93
N SER A 320 -10.82 8.10 -1.72
CA SER A 320 -10.29 7.87 -3.06
C SER A 320 -8.88 8.47 -3.14
N GLY A 321 -7.88 7.62 -2.98
CA GLY A 321 -6.47 8.04 -2.85
C GLY A 321 -5.92 7.83 -1.45
N SER A 322 -4.83 8.51 -1.12
CA SER A 322 -4.05 8.33 0.11
C SER A 322 -4.47 9.33 1.19
N ILE A 323 -4.36 8.93 2.44
CA ILE A 323 -4.52 9.80 3.62
C ILE A 323 -3.15 10.00 4.25
N ILE A 324 -2.84 11.24 4.64
CA ILE A 324 -1.60 11.60 5.33
C ILE A 324 -1.95 12.15 6.72
N LEU A 325 -1.11 11.80 7.70
CA LEU A 325 -1.07 12.44 9.00
C LEU A 325 0.12 13.40 9.06
N GLU A 326 -0.13 14.61 9.54
CA GLU A 326 0.88 15.64 9.80
C GLU A 326 1.21 15.61 11.31
N PRO A 327 2.46 15.30 11.67
CA PRO A 327 2.89 15.28 13.06
C PRO A 327 2.81 16.63 13.76
#